data_f9825406b21b42d6c5b8c95759e332c7
#
_entry.id   f9825406b21b42d6c5b8c95759e332c7
#
_cell.length_a   1.000
_cell.length_b   1.000
_cell.length_c   1.000
_cell.angle_alpha   90.00
_cell.angle_beta   90.00
_cell.angle_gamma   90.00
#
_symmetry.space_group_name_H-M   'P 1'
#
loop_
_entity.id
_entity.type
_entity.pdbx_description
1 polymer ?
#
loop_
_entity_poly.entity_id
_entity_poly.type
_entity_poly.pdbx_seq_one_letter_code
_entity_poly.pdbx_strand_id
1 'polypeptide(L)'
;MDYQELDAAGLVKFLKTDKEKEETKTVTSYDDHGQPTTVTTTKEGAPDSVEQTTCQDTVQGTTRTTTTTQGEEKETSVIKTDAMGRETENTSKDRKGNILSSTETSYDFMGRAIQTKVTSDGVTQTESKTYDDNGTVATETSASGIKTAYRYDSLNRVIKATESADGTDTVTETAYGYEDAQIHTLNGTKNYQNLSVQTTKTNGRVSKKSWTDAAGQTVRSFSHGLYTDHVFTSDGKEIATISLGTKTSGDGKIALQLYDKEGKQTAAIQNPEITKGTSDATVKVGNSSILQKTEYDTKGNETTKTDGNGDQISYAYDDQNRVTEITQGGQKTKVSYQVNSDGSTTTSVTDANGHVKQETAS
;
A
#
# COMPACT_ATOMS: atom_id res chain seq x y z
N MET A 1 26.98 23.56 16.20
CA MET A 1 27.23 23.00 17.57
C MET A 1 25.92 23.02 18.31
N ASP A 2 25.42 21.85 18.67
CA ASP A 2 24.14 21.73 19.37
C ASP A 2 24.40 21.85 20.88
N TYR A 3 23.65 22.67 21.59
CA TYR A 3 23.69 22.74 23.04
C TYR A 3 22.28 22.84 23.64
N GLN A 4 22.14 22.31 24.84
CA GLN A 4 20.90 22.33 25.63
C GLN A 4 21.14 23.12 26.92
N GLU A 5 20.20 23.96 27.29
CA GLU A 5 20.11 24.53 28.62
C GLU A 5 18.91 23.87 29.32
N LEU A 6 19.17 23.35 30.55
CA LEU A 6 18.13 22.71 31.35
C LEU A 6 17.68 23.67 32.45
N ASP A 7 16.41 23.61 32.84
CA ASP A 7 15.91 24.27 34.02
C ASP A 7 16.30 23.55 35.33
N ALA A 8 15.91 24.06 36.47
CA ALA A 8 16.21 23.49 37.78
C ALA A 8 15.62 22.08 38.00
N ALA A 9 14.64 21.67 37.21
CA ALA A 9 14.03 20.34 37.24
C ALA A 9 14.68 19.37 36.21
N GLY A 10 15.69 19.82 35.45
CA GLY A 10 16.37 19.03 34.44
C GLY A 10 15.60 18.93 33.11
N LEU A 11 14.59 19.76 32.90
CA LEU A 11 13.85 19.82 31.66
C LEU A 11 14.56 20.72 30.64
N VAL A 12 14.43 20.38 29.36
CA VAL A 12 15.05 21.15 28.27
C VAL A 12 14.39 22.51 28.18
N LYS A 13 15.14 23.56 28.56
CA LYS A 13 14.71 24.94 28.52
C LYS A 13 15.09 25.62 27.20
N PHE A 14 16.20 25.20 26.61
CA PHE A 14 16.76 25.79 25.41
C PHE A 14 17.51 24.75 24.59
N LEU A 15 17.22 24.67 23.30
CA LEU A 15 17.93 23.83 22.33
C LEU A 15 18.39 24.71 21.17
N LYS A 16 19.69 24.73 20.87
CA LYS A 16 20.24 25.34 19.67
C LYS A 16 20.75 24.25 18.73
N THR A 17 20.15 24.15 17.55
CA THR A 17 20.60 23.28 16.44
C THR A 17 21.26 24.11 15.35
N ASP A 18 22.56 23.89 15.11
CA ASP A 18 23.27 24.45 13.97
C ASP A 18 23.17 23.45 12.81
N LYS A 19 22.23 23.67 11.89
CA LYS A 19 22.28 23.09 10.54
C LYS A 19 22.63 24.21 9.55
N GLU A 20 23.81 24.09 8.96
CA GLU A 20 24.31 24.85 7.83
C GLU A 20 23.55 26.16 7.49
N LYS A 21 23.98 27.27 8.14
CA LYS A 21 23.57 28.67 7.89
C LYS A 21 22.18 29.14 8.36
N GLU A 22 21.33 28.32 8.95
CA GLU A 22 20.08 28.79 9.54
C GLU A 22 20.06 28.50 11.05
N GLU A 23 20.32 29.51 11.88
CA GLU A 23 20.18 29.38 13.32
C GLU A 23 18.70 29.31 13.70
N THR A 24 18.27 28.14 14.20
CA THR A 24 16.94 27.96 14.79
C THR A 24 17.07 27.88 16.30
N LYS A 25 16.37 28.75 17.01
CA LYS A 25 16.32 28.77 18.47
C LYS A 25 14.95 28.34 18.93
N THR A 26 14.86 27.33 19.81
CA THR A 26 13.59 26.88 20.42
C THR A 26 13.67 27.09 21.94
N VAL A 27 12.66 27.77 22.49
CA VAL A 27 12.48 27.96 23.93
C VAL A 27 11.18 27.32 24.36
N THR A 28 11.23 26.46 25.37
CA THR A 28 10.03 25.76 25.89
C THR A 28 9.81 26.14 27.35
N SER A 29 8.58 26.53 27.68
CA SER A 29 8.10 26.74 29.06
C SER A 29 7.24 25.55 29.48
N TYR A 30 7.28 25.21 30.76
CA TYR A 30 6.59 24.06 31.31
C TYR A 30 5.70 24.48 32.48
N ASP A 31 4.64 23.70 32.75
CA ASP A 31 3.86 23.81 33.99
C ASP A 31 4.51 23.08 35.15
N ASP A 32 3.87 23.09 36.32
CA ASP A 32 4.35 22.45 37.54
C ASP A 32 4.42 20.90 37.45
N HIS A 33 3.80 20.30 36.43
CA HIS A 33 3.77 18.86 36.13
C HIS A 33 4.78 18.46 35.04
N GLY A 34 5.57 19.44 34.52
CA GLY A 34 6.54 19.20 33.46
C GLY A 34 5.92 19.09 32.06
N GLN A 35 4.68 19.53 31.87
CA GLN A 35 4.05 19.58 30.56
C GLN A 35 4.40 20.89 29.85
N PRO A 36 4.75 20.86 28.56
CA PRO A 36 5.06 22.07 27.81
C PRO A 36 3.80 22.95 27.65
N THR A 37 3.94 24.21 28.04
CA THR A 37 2.85 25.22 27.92
C THR A 37 3.07 26.19 26.78
N THR A 38 4.32 26.53 26.48
CA THR A 38 4.66 27.41 25.37
C THR A 38 5.97 26.95 24.73
N VAL A 39 5.97 26.83 23.41
CA VAL A 39 7.14 26.56 22.61
C VAL A 39 7.32 27.70 21.61
N THR A 40 8.40 28.45 21.71
CA THR A 40 8.73 29.53 20.77
C THR A 40 9.92 29.10 19.91
N THR A 41 9.73 29.08 18.60
CA THR A 41 10.77 28.78 17.62
C THR A 41 11.06 30.04 16.82
N THR A 42 12.29 30.53 16.92
CA THR A 42 12.83 31.67 16.18
C THR A 42 13.75 31.17 15.09
N LYS A 43 13.56 31.61 13.86
CA LYS A 43 14.40 31.31 12.71
C LYS A 43 14.80 32.65 12.04
N GLU A 44 16.09 32.81 11.73
CA GLU A 44 16.58 34.03 11.07
C GLU A 44 15.84 34.28 9.73
N GLY A 45 15.32 35.49 9.57
CA GLY A 45 14.59 35.91 8.36
C GLY A 45 13.13 35.45 8.26
N ALA A 46 12.59 34.78 9.27
CA ALA A 46 11.18 34.39 9.35
C ALA A 46 10.50 34.90 10.63
N PRO A 47 9.17 35.10 10.63
CA PRO A 47 8.43 35.40 11.86
C PRO A 47 8.59 34.25 12.88
N ASP A 48 8.66 34.60 14.17
CA ASP A 48 8.66 33.62 15.25
C ASP A 48 7.41 32.76 15.19
N SER A 49 7.60 31.44 15.36
CA SER A 49 6.51 30.50 15.58
C SER A 49 6.32 30.29 17.08
N VAL A 50 5.13 30.61 17.58
CA VAL A 50 4.76 30.43 18.99
C VAL A 50 3.63 29.41 19.08
N GLU A 51 3.92 28.29 19.74
CA GLU A 51 2.92 27.28 20.09
C GLU A 51 2.57 27.41 21.57
N GLN A 52 1.29 27.59 21.85
CA GLN A 52 0.76 27.63 23.21
C GLN A 52 -0.18 26.46 23.44
N THR A 53 0.08 25.68 24.46
CA THR A 53 -0.75 24.52 24.84
C THR A 53 -1.37 24.74 26.21
N THR A 54 -2.69 24.54 26.30
CA THR A 54 -3.43 24.50 27.56
C THR A 54 -4.10 23.15 27.71
N CYS A 55 -4.06 22.58 28.90
CA CYS A 55 -4.76 21.35 29.25
C CYS A 55 -5.82 21.65 30.33
N GLN A 56 -7.01 21.10 30.15
CA GLN A 56 -8.10 21.16 31.14
C GLN A 56 -8.55 19.74 31.46
N ASP A 57 -8.28 19.29 32.66
CA ASP A 57 -8.67 17.99 33.16
C ASP A 57 -9.98 18.06 33.91
N THR A 58 -10.88 17.12 33.60
CA THR A 58 -12.17 16.90 34.24
C THR A 58 -12.35 15.44 34.57
N VAL A 59 -13.37 15.11 35.35
CA VAL A 59 -13.73 13.72 35.61
C VAL A 59 -14.23 12.96 34.36
N GLN A 60 -14.63 13.67 33.31
CA GLN A 60 -15.04 13.11 32.03
C GLN A 60 -13.88 12.92 31.04
N GLY A 61 -12.72 13.53 31.29
CA GLY A 61 -11.56 13.46 30.42
C GLY A 61 -10.78 14.76 30.32
N THR A 62 -9.87 14.84 29.37
CA THR A 62 -8.95 15.96 29.17
C THR A 62 -9.28 16.71 27.87
N THR A 63 -9.25 18.03 27.93
CA THR A 63 -9.24 18.89 26.73
C THR A 63 -7.88 19.55 26.61
N ARG A 64 -7.17 19.27 25.53
CA ARG A 64 -5.91 19.92 25.15
C ARG A 64 -6.19 20.91 24.02
N THR A 65 -5.83 22.16 24.21
CA THR A 65 -5.90 23.19 23.17
C THR A 65 -4.50 23.67 22.85
N THR A 66 -4.06 23.50 21.60
CA THR A 66 -2.78 23.99 21.11
C THR A 66 -3.04 25.06 20.07
N THR A 67 -2.47 26.24 20.27
CA THR A 67 -2.54 27.36 19.33
C THR A 67 -1.16 27.65 18.79
N THR A 68 -0.98 27.55 17.48
CA THR A 68 0.25 27.89 16.78
C THR A 68 0.06 29.24 16.09
N THR A 69 0.95 30.20 16.35
CA THR A 69 0.96 31.52 15.73
C THR A 69 2.30 31.76 15.03
N GLN A 70 2.27 32.15 13.76
CA GLN A 70 3.45 32.53 13.00
C GLN A 70 3.14 33.77 12.16
N GLY A 71 3.69 34.91 12.55
CA GLY A 71 3.32 36.19 11.95
C GLY A 71 1.82 36.49 12.14
N GLU A 72 1.09 36.64 11.02
CA GLU A 72 -0.38 36.81 11.03
C GLU A 72 -1.16 35.51 11.00
N GLU A 73 -0.49 34.39 10.70
CA GLU A 73 -1.11 33.06 10.67
C GLU A 73 -1.36 32.56 12.08
N LYS A 74 -2.56 32.02 12.29
CA LYS A 74 -2.95 31.42 13.57
C LYS A 74 -3.81 30.19 13.30
N GLU A 75 -3.38 29.05 13.85
CA GLU A 75 -4.14 27.81 13.83
C GLU A 75 -4.36 27.33 15.26
N THR A 76 -5.54 26.74 15.52
CA THR A 76 -5.85 26.17 16.82
C THR A 76 -6.29 24.73 16.66
N SER A 77 -5.60 23.82 17.33
CA SER A 77 -5.97 22.41 17.46
C SER A 77 -6.59 22.16 18.83
N VAL A 78 -7.70 21.43 18.84
CA VAL A 78 -8.39 21.01 20.08
C VAL A 78 -8.52 19.51 20.05
N ILE A 79 -7.90 18.84 21.02
CA ILE A 79 -8.01 17.40 21.22
C ILE A 79 -8.75 17.14 22.53
N LYS A 80 -9.83 16.35 22.46
CA LYS A 80 -10.53 15.90 23.66
C LYS A 80 -10.37 14.40 23.83
N THR A 81 -10.12 13.98 25.05
CA THR A 81 -10.11 12.57 25.43
C THR A 81 -11.19 12.33 26.48
N ASP A 82 -11.68 11.10 26.54
CA ASP A 82 -12.55 10.66 27.62
C ASP A 82 -11.74 10.31 28.90
N ALA A 83 -12.43 9.89 29.95
CA ALA A 83 -11.81 9.50 31.22
C ALA A 83 -10.85 8.30 31.12
N MET A 84 -10.89 7.55 30.03
CA MET A 84 -9.97 6.44 29.74
C MET A 84 -8.78 6.86 28.85
N GLY A 85 -8.68 8.15 28.52
CA GLY A 85 -7.63 8.71 27.68
C GLY A 85 -7.83 8.47 26.18
N ARG A 86 -9.02 7.99 25.73
CA ARG A 86 -9.31 7.77 24.32
C ARG A 86 -9.73 9.08 23.65
N GLU A 87 -9.21 9.35 22.46
CA GLU A 87 -9.55 10.56 21.70
C GLU A 87 -11.00 10.51 21.24
N THR A 88 -11.81 11.49 21.68
CA THR A 88 -13.23 11.64 21.32
C THR A 88 -13.45 12.76 20.31
N GLU A 89 -12.56 13.73 20.26
CA GLU A 89 -12.60 14.84 19.30
C GLU A 89 -11.19 15.32 18.98
N ASN A 90 -10.95 15.61 17.71
CA ASN A 90 -9.75 16.28 17.22
C ASN A 90 -10.18 17.32 16.18
N THR A 91 -10.05 18.60 16.50
CA THR A 91 -10.55 19.69 15.68
C THR A 91 -9.44 20.70 15.42
N SER A 92 -9.24 21.04 14.14
CA SER A 92 -8.38 22.14 13.68
C SER A 92 -9.22 23.32 13.22
N LYS A 93 -8.81 24.53 13.59
CA LYS A 93 -9.51 25.81 13.32
C LYS A 93 -8.55 26.84 12.76
N ASP A 94 -9.06 27.62 11.81
CA ASP A 94 -8.36 28.78 11.26
C ASP A 94 -8.30 29.95 12.28
N ARG A 95 -7.63 31.02 11.86
CA ARG A 95 -7.50 32.27 12.64
C ARG A 95 -8.85 32.90 13.05
N LYS A 96 -9.92 32.70 12.27
CA LYS A 96 -11.27 33.23 12.53
C LYS A 96 -12.09 32.29 13.41
N GLY A 97 -11.56 31.11 13.75
CA GLY A 97 -12.24 30.08 14.50
C GLY A 97 -13.12 29.15 13.64
N ASN A 98 -13.04 29.24 12.29
CA ASN A 98 -13.74 28.30 11.44
C ASN A 98 -13.07 26.95 11.51
N ILE A 99 -13.84 25.89 11.50
CA ILE A 99 -13.33 24.50 11.49
C ILE A 99 -12.74 24.21 10.11
N LEU A 100 -11.45 23.90 10.07
CA LEU A 100 -10.75 23.39 8.90
C LEU A 100 -10.99 21.88 8.77
N SER A 101 -10.84 21.17 9.89
CA SER A 101 -11.13 19.75 9.98
C SER A 101 -11.58 19.39 11.39
N SER A 102 -12.44 18.40 11.51
CA SER A 102 -12.84 17.83 12.80
C SER A 102 -13.06 16.34 12.65
N THR A 103 -12.55 15.56 13.60
CA THR A 103 -12.87 14.14 13.76
C THR A 103 -13.47 13.92 15.12
N GLU A 104 -14.67 13.35 15.16
CA GLU A 104 -15.36 12.97 16.38
C GLU A 104 -15.49 11.45 16.42
N THR A 105 -15.07 10.79 17.51
CA THR A 105 -15.16 9.34 17.68
C THR A 105 -15.97 9.02 18.93
N SER A 106 -16.98 8.18 18.77
CA SER A 106 -17.75 7.61 19.86
C SER A 106 -17.36 6.16 20.10
N TYR A 107 -17.36 5.74 21.34
CA TYR A 107 -16.96 4.41 21.76
C TYR A 107 -18.07 3.70 22.52
N ASP A 108 -18.09 2.37 22.43
CA ASP A 108 -18.92 1.56 23.32
C ASP A 108 -18.24 1.39 24.69
N PHE A 109 -18.95 0.71 25.61
CA PHE A 109 -18.46 0.46 26.97
C PHE A 109 -17.21 -0.43 27.02
N MET A 110 -16.91 -1.21 25.96
CA MET A 110 -15.69 -2.00 25.84
C MET A 110 -14.54 -1.26 25.20
N GLY A 111 -14.74 0.00 24.80
CA GLY A 111 -13.72 0.85 24.22
C GLY A 111 -13.56 0.71 22.71
N ARG A 112 -14.49 0.07 22.03
CA ARG A 112 -14.47 -0.09 20.57
C ARG A 112 -15.15 1.11 19.93
N ALA A 113 -14.55 1.67 18.85
CA ALA A 113 -15.16 2.77 18.11
C ALA A 113 -16.45 2.32 17.42
N ILE A 114 -17.57 2.98 17.73
CA ILE A 114 -18.91 2.70 17.16
C ILE A 114 -19.34 3.74 16.13
N GLN A 115 -18.76 4.93 16.17
CA GLN A 115 -19.02 5.98 15.18
C GLN A 115 -17.80 6.87 15.04
N THR A 116 -17.46 7.21 13.81
CA THR A 116 -16.47 8.24 13.48
C THR A 116 -17.11 9.23 12.53
N LYS A 117 -17.04 10.51 12.89
CA LYS A 117 -17.57 11.60 12.09
C LYS A 117 -16.42 12.52 11.71
N VAL A 118 -16.17 12.69 10.43
CA VAL A 118 -15.13 13.54 9.88
C VAL A 118 -15.77 14.71 9.15
N THR A 119 -15.38 15.92 9.53
CA THR A 119 -15.80 17.15 8.86
C THR A 119 -14.57 17.83 8.28
N SER A 120 -14.60 18.15 6.98
CA SER A 120 -13.56 18.89 6.26
C SER A 120 -14.23 19.75 5.20
N ASP A 121 -13.80 20.99 5.06
CA ASP A 121 -14.33 21.96 4.08
C ASP A 121 -15.87 22.10 4.13
N GLY A 122 -16.45 22.00 5.33
CA GLY A 122 -17.90 22.09 5.54
C GLY A 122 -18.69 20.84 5.15
N VAL A 123 -18.03 19.78 4.66
CA VAL A 123 -18.64 18.50 4.35
C VAL A 123 -18.40 17.53 5.51
N THR A 124 -19.48 16.92 5.98
CA THR A 124 -19.42 15.92 7.05
C THR A 124 -19.70 14.53 6.51
N GLN A 125 -18.81 13.60 6.83
CA GLN A 125 -18.93 12.17 6.54
C GLN A 125 -19.03 11.42 7.87
N THR A 126 -19.89 10.40 7.92
CA THR A 126 -20.10 9.60 9.13
C THR A 126 -20.00 8.13 8.80
N GLU A 127 -19.15 7.43 9.53
CA GLU A 127 -19.05 5.98 9.51
C GLU A 127 -19.51 5.42 10.85
N SER A 128 -20.14 4.25 10.84
CA SER A 128 -20.58 3.61 12.09
C SER A 128 -20.38 2.10 12.05
N LYS A 129 -20.16 1.52 13.22
CA LYS A 129 -20.00 0.07 13.42
C LYS A 129 -20.81 -0.40 14.60
N THR A 130 -21.34 -1.61 14.48
CA THR A 130 -21.85 -2.37 15.62
C THR A 130 -21.05 -3.65 15.76
N TYR A 131 -21.01 -4.18 16.96
CA TYR A 131 -20.25 -5.39 17.26
C TYR A 131 -21.17 -6.44 17.86
N ASP A 132 -20.85 -7.71 17.60
CA ASP A 132 -21.48 -8.81 18.29
C ASP A 132 -20.83 -9.10 19.66
N ASP A 133 -21.37 -10.06 20.38
CA ASP A 133 -20.91 -10.43 21.72
C ASP A 133 -19.46 -10.99 21.72
N ASN A 134 -18.97 -11.50 20.59
CA ASN A 134 -17.60 -12.01 20.43
C ASN A 134 -16.61 -10.89 20.09
N GLY A 135 -17.11 -9.68 19.85
CA GLY A 135 -16.29 -8.52 19.52
C GLY A 135 -15.99 -8.35 18.03
N THR A 136 -16.54 -9.19 17.17
CA THR A 136 -16.45 -8.99 15.72
C THR A 136 -17.44 -7.94 15.23
N VAL A 137 -17.17 -7.29 14.10
CA VAL A 137 -18.06 -6.28 13.54
C VAL A 137 -19.34 -6.94 13.02
N ALA A 138 -20.47 -6.66 13.64
CA ALA A 138 -21.77 -7.16 13.18
C ALA A 138 -22.30 -6.37 11.98
N THR A 139 -22.22 -5.05 12.04
CA THR A 139 -22.55 -4.17 10.90
C THR A 139 -21.60 -3.00 10.84
N GLU A 140 -21.36 -2.51 9.63
CA GLU A 140 -20.73 -1.22 9.39
C GLU A 140 -21.52 -0.42 8.37
N THR A 141 -21.48 0.90 8.51
CA THR A 141 -22.01 1.85 7.52
C THR A 141 -20.89 2.76 7.11
N SER A 142 -20.58 2.78 5.82
CA SER A 142 -19.53 3.63 5.25
C SER A 142 -19.96 5.10 5.19
N ALA A 143 -19.01 5.99 4.94
CA ALA A 143 -19.25 7.42 4.71
C ALA A 143 -20.22 7.70 3.55
N SER A 144 -20.29 6.80 2.55
CA SER A 144 -21.25 6.87 1.43
C SER A 144 -22.64 6.35 1.79
N GLY A 145 -22.88 5.89 3.03
CA GLY A 145 -24.15 5.35 3.47
C GLY A 145 -24.38 3.88 3.13
N ILE A 146 -23.41 3.21 2.53
CA ILE A 146 -23.48 1.76 2.26
C ILE A 146 -23.40 1.01 3.57
N LYS A 147 -24.40 0.16 3.82
CA LYS A 147 -24.46 -0.66 5.03
C LYS A 147 -24.06 -2.10 4.72
N THR A 148 -23.08 -2.63 5.45
CA THR A 148 -22.66 -4.04 5.34
C THR A 148 -22.93 -4.76 6.66
N ALA A 149 -23.60 -5.91 6.58
CA ALA A 149 -23.83 -6.80 7.71
C ALA A 149 -23.00 -8.08 7.53
N TYR A 150 -22.34 -8.51 8.60
CA TYR A 150 -21.42 -9.64 8.60
C TYR A 150 -21.97 -10.83 9.42
N ARG A 151 -21.57 -12.04 9.03
CA ARG A 151 -21.66 -13.24 9.84
C ARG A 151 -20.34 -13.98 9.82
N TYR A 152 -20.01 -14.61 10.92
CA TYR A 152 -18.73 -15.26 11.16
C TYR A 152 -18.91 -16.73 11.51
N ASP A 153 -17.88 -17.54 11.25
CA ASP A 153 -17.78 -18.88 11.77
C ASP A 153 -17.16 -18.90 13.18
N SER A 154 -17.00 -20.08 13.76
CA SER A 154 -16.41 -20.26 15.10
C SER A 154 -14.93 -19.86 15.20
N LEU A 155 -14.27 -19.62 14.08
CA LEU A 155 -12.88 -19.13 14.00
C LEU A 155 -12.82 -17.64 13.69
N ASN A 156 -13.93 -16.91 13.82
CA ASN A 156 -14.07 -15.49 13.51
C ASN A 156 -13.73 -15.14 12.04
N ARG A 157 -13.90 -16.07 11.09
CA ARG A 157 -13.77 -15.80 9.67
C ARG A 157 -15.12 -15.39 9.11
N VAL A 158 -15.14 -14.35 8.25
CA VAL A 158 -16.37 -13.91 7.59
C VAL A 158 -16.89 -15.03 6.68
N ILE A 159 -18.11 -15.52 6.93
CA ILE A 159 -18.80 -16.49 6.08
C ILE A 159 -19.94 -15.87 5.28
N LYS A 160 -20.41 -14.69 5.67
CA LYS A 160 -21.41 -13.93 4.90
C LYS A 160 -21.22 -12.44 5.11
N ALA A 161 -21.27 -11.70 4.04
CA ALA A 161 -21.40 -10.25 4.03
C ALA A 161 -22.61 -9.88 3.16
N THR A 162 -23.48 -9.02 3.68
CA THR A 162 -24.60 -8.45 2.95
C THR A 162 -24.40 -6.94 2.87
N GLU A 163 -24.11 -6.45 1.69
CA GLU A 163 -23.96 -5.04 1.39
C GLU A 163 -25.26 -4.49 0.81
N SER A 164 -25.79 -3.47 1.46
CA SER A 164 -27.03 -2.79 1.05
C SER A 164 -26.68 -1.38 0.57
N ALA A 165 -26.89 -1.13 -0.72
CA ALA A 165 -26.69 0.14 -1.38
C ALA A 165 -27.88 0.48 -2.26
N ASP A 166 -28.45 1.67 -2.12
CA ASP A 166 -29.57 2.18 -2.93
C ASP A 166 -30.77 1.22 -3.03
N GLY A 167 -31.07 0.51 -1.91
CA GLY A 167 -32.17 -0.45 -1.85
C GLY A 167 -31.87 -1.79 -2.53
N THR A 168 -30.63 -2.03 -2.94
CA THR A 168 -30.20 -3.30 -3.54
C THR A 168 -29.21 -4.00 -2.61
N ASP A 169 -29.47 -5.29 -2.35
CA ASP A 169 -28.58 -6.11 -1.54
C ASP A 169 -27.64 -6.93 -2.43
N THR A 170 -26.35 -6.86 -2.12
CA THR A 170 -25.33 -7.75 -2.67
C THR A 170 -24.89 -8.70 -1.56
N VAL A 171 -25.14 -9.99 -1.73
CA VAL A 171 -24.81 -11.01 -0.75
C VAL A 171 -23.56 -11.75 -1.19
N THR A 172 -22.50 -11.69 -0.36
CA THR A 172 -21.28 -12.48 -0.52
C THR A 172 -21.22 -13.54 0.57
N GLU A 173 -21.11 -14.80 0.17
CA GLU A 173 -20.97 -15.94 1.08
C GLU A 173 -19.64 -16.64 0.82
N THR A 174 -18.90 -16.94 1.88
CA THR A 174 -17.64 -17.66 1.83
C THR A 174 -17.73 -18.96 2.61
N ALA A 175 -17.47 -20.07 1.93
CA ALA A 175 -17.39 -21.39 2.55
C ALA A 175 -15.93 -21.87 2.56
N TYR A 176 -15.57 -22.52 3.65
CA TYR A 176 -14.25 -23.13 3.86
C TYR A 176 -14.40 -24.65 3.97
N GLY A 177 -13.51 -25.39 3.35
CA GLY A 177 -13.55 -26.85 3.34
C GLY A 177 -12.26 -27.45 2.84
N TYR A 178 -12.29 -28.76 2.56
CA TYR A 178 -11.18 -29.51 1.99
C TYR A 178 -11.68 -30.33 0.81
N GLU A 179 -10.88 -30.38 -0.25
CA GLU A 179 -11.17 -31.17 -1.45
C GLU A 179 -9.90 -31.82 -1.99
N ASP A 180 -10.04 -32.99 -2.59
CA ASP A 180 -9.01 -33.60 -3.42
C ASP A 180 -9.14 -33.05 -4.84
N ALA A 181 -8.02 -32.79 -5.50
CA ALA A 181 -8.04 -32.34 -6.87
C ALA A 181 -6.83 -32.83 -7.67
N GLN A 182 -7.06 -33.05 -8.96
CA GLN A 182 -6.02 -33.27 -9.93
C GLN A 182 -5.65 -31.94 -10.57
N ILE A 183 -4.41 -31.50 -10.35
CA ILE A 183 -3.86 -30.19 -10.76
C ILE A 183 -2.92 -30.42 -11.94
N HIS A 184 -3.03 -29.59 -12.97
CA HIS A 184 -2.13 -29.64 -14.11
C HIS A 184 -0.76 -29.08 -13.73
N THR A 185 0.28 -29.68 -14.27
CA THR A 185 1.69 -29.28 -14.15
C THR A 185 2.32 -29.23 -15.53
N LEU A 186 3.54 -28.75 -15.65
CA LEU A 186 4.27 -28.77 -16.93
C LEU A 186 4.50 -30.18 -17.45
N ASN A 187 4.51 -31.19 -16.57
CA ASN A 187 4.78 -32.60 -16.92
C ASN A 187 3.53 -33.50 -16.87
N GLY A 188 2.33 -32.94 -16.90
CA GLY A 188 1.07 -33.69 -16.85
C GLY A 188 0.19 -33.22 -15.71
N THR A 189 -0.28 -34.16 -14.89
CA THR A 189 -1.15 -33.84 -13.75
C THR A 189 -0.60 -34.43 -12.47
N LYS A 190 -0.86 -33.78 -11.34
CA LYS A 190 -0.53 -34.24 -10.00
C LYS A 190 -1.80 -34.32 -9.16
N ASN A 191 -1.97 -35.41 -8.44
CA ASN A 191 -3.08 -35.60 -7.50
C ASN A 191 -2.71 -34.96 -6.16
N TYR A 192 -3.51 -34.04 -5.71
CA TYR A 192 -3.42 -33.45 -4.39
C TYR A 192 -4.59 -33.94 -3.52
N GLN A 193 -4.30 -34.24 -2.27
CA GLN A 193 -5.29 -34.62 -1.27
C GLN A 193 -5.41 -33.53 -0.21
N ASN A 194 -6.62 -33.36 0.33
CA ASN A 194 -6.90 -32.43 1.41
C ASN A 194 -6.46 -30.97 1.13
N LEU A 195 -6.63 -30.49 -0.10
CA LEU A 195 -6.43 -29.09 -0.39
C LEU A 195 -7.41 -28.24 0.41
N SER A 196 -6.92 -27.22 1.10
CA SER A 196 -7.78 -26.22 1.73
C SER A 196 -8.52 -25.44 0.65
N VAL A 197 -9.85 -25.38 0.77
CA VAL A 197 -10.69 -24.75 -0.25
C VAL A 197 -11.48 -23.61 0.34
N GLN A 198 -11.38 -22.46 -0.31
CA GLN A 198 -12.24 -21.31 -0.05
C GLN A 198 -13.12 -21.06 -1.26
N THR A 199 -14.45 -21.09 -1.06
CA THR A 199 -15.43 -20.81 -2.13
C THR A 199 -16.21 -19.55 -1.78
N THR A 200 -16.18 -18.57 -2.64
CA THR A 200 -16.94 -17.33 -2.50
C THR A 200 -18.07 -17.30 -3.55
N LYS A 201 -19.26 -17.04 -3.08
CA LYS A 201 -20.46 -16.84 -3.91
C LYS A 201 -20.90 -15.39 -3.81
N THR A 202 -21.31 -14.80 -4.91
CA THR A 202 -21.95 -13.49 -4.94
C THR A 202 -23.37 -13.68 -5.50
N ASN A 203 -24.37 -13.29 -4.72
CA ASN A 203 -25.78 -13.49 -5.06
C ASN A 203 -26.09 -14.95 -5.46
N GLY A 204 -25.56 -15.90 -4.69
CA GLY A 204 -25.75 -17.34 -4.87
C GLY A 204 -24.91 -18.00 -5.98
N ARG A 205 -24.19 -17.23 -6.81
CA ARG A 205 -23.33 -17.79 -7.86
C ARG A 205 -21.87 -17.80 -7.41
N VAL A 206 -21.15 -18.88 -7.71
CA VAL A 206 -19.71 -18.95 -7.41
C VAL A 206 -18.99 -17.86 -8.22
N SER A 207 -18.39 -16.91 -7.53
CA SER A 207 -17.61 -15.83 -8.11
C SER A 207 -16.12 -16.10 -8.06
N LYS A 208 -15.64 -16.73 -6.96
CA LYS A 208 -14.24 -17.12 -6.77
C LYS A 208 -14.16 -18.45 -6.05
N LYS A 209 -13.12 -19.24 -6.36
CA LYS A 209 -12.76 -20.43 -5.60
C LYS A 209 -11.24 -20.62 -5.68
N SER A 210 -10.62 -20.99 -4.57
CA SER A 210 -9.19 -21.28 -4.47
C SER A 210 -8.94 -22.59 -3.79
N TRP A 211 -7.95 -23.30 -4.24
CA TRP A 211 -7.45 -24.56 -3.65
C TRP A 211 -6.00 -24.35 -3.25
N THR A 212 -5.72 -24.49 -1.97
CA THR A 212 -4.42 -24.20 -1.37
C THR A 212 -3.85 -25.46 -0.76
N ASP A 213 -2.59 -25.74 -1.03
CA ASP A 213 -1.90 -26.90 -0.50
C ASP A 213 -1.38 -26.67 0.94
N ALA A 214 -0.74 -27.70 1.50
CA ALA A 214 -0.21 -27.63 2.86
C ALA A 214 0.95 -26.65 3.05
N ALA A 215 1.59 -26.22 1.95
CA ALA A 215 2.63 -25.19 1.95
C ALA A 215 2.05 -23.77 1.87
N GLY A 216 0.70 -23.62 1.79
CA GLY A 216 0.03 -22.35 1.64
C GLY A 216 -0.02 -21.84 0.20
N GLN A 217 0.33 -22.65 -0.80
CA GLN A 217 0.33 -22.26 -2.21
C GLN A 217 -1.05 -22.50 -2.82
N THR A 218 -1.61 -21.51 -3.50
CA THR A 218 -2.85 -21.67 -4.26
C THR A 218 -2.53 -22.41 -5.56
N VAL A 219 -2.79 -23.73 -5.57
CA VAL A 219 -2.49 -24.61 -6.72
C VAL A 219 -3.56 -24.60 -7.80
N ARG A 220 -4.76 -24.13 -7.47
CA ARG A 220 -5.84 -23.86 -8.43
C ARG A 220 -6.66 -22.66 -7.99
N SER A 221 -7.07 -21.85 -8.94
CA SER A 221 -8.03 -20.77 -8.74
C SER A 221 -9.17 -20.85 -9.76
N PHE A 222 -10.32 -20.29 -9.36
CA PHE A 222 -11.46 -20.04 -10.23
C PHE A 222 -11.92 -18.60 -10.05
N SER A 223 -11.99 -17.86 -11.13
CA SER A 223 -12.56 -16.51 -11.14
C SER A 223 -13.08 -16.17 -12.52
N HIS A 224 -14.08 -15.28 -12.58
CA HIS A 224 -14.73 -14.87 -13.86
C HIS A 224 -15.18 -16.05 -14.73
N GLY A 225 -15.57 -17.18 -14.10
CA GLY A 225 -16.02 -18.38 -14.80
C GLY A 225 -14.89 -19.26 -15.34
N LEU A 226 -13.63 -18.96 -15.05
CA LEU A 226 -12.46 -19.65 -15.58
C LEU A 226 -11.62 -20.29 -14.48
N TYR A 227 -11.15 -21.50 -14.75
CA TYR A 227 -10.19 -22.23 -13.90
C TYR A 227 -8.76 -21.97 -14.36
N THR A 228 -7.87 -21.81 -13.39
CA THR A 228 -6.42 -21.70 -13.63
C THR A 228 -5.68 -22.55 -12.63
N ASP A 229 -4.81 -23.43 -13.10
CA ASP A 229 -3.86 -24.16 -12.28
C ASP A 229 -2.53 -23.39 -12.22
N HIS A 230 -1.89 -23.43 -11.07
CA HIS A 230 -0.66 -22.70 -10.77
C HIS A 230 0.47 -23.71 -10.52
N VAL A 231 1.62 -23.49 -11.13
CA VAL A 231 2.78 -24.37 -11.04
C VAL A 231 3.90 -23.68 -10.30
N PHE A 232 4.39 -24.35 -9.27
CA PHE A 232 5.44 -23.82 -8.39
C PHE A 232 6.71 -24.65 -8.48
N THR A 233 7.84 -24.01 -8.23
CA THR A 233 9.12 -24.68 -7.95
C THR A 233 9.08 -25.29 -6.53
N SER A 234 10.06 -26.13 -6.21
CA SER A 234 10.19 -26.75 -4.89
C SER A 234 10.45 -25.73 -3.76
N ASP A 235 10.99 -24.57 -4.08
CA ASP A 235 11.23 -23.44 -3.18
C ASP A 235 10.04 -22.46 -3.11
N GLY A 236 8.92 -22.80 -3.78
CA GLY A 236 7.65 -22.08 -3.63
C GLY A 236 7.42 -20.94 -4.58
N LYS A 237 8.26 -20.76 -5.60
CA LYS A 237 8.10 -19.73 -6.61
C LYS A 237 7.14 -20.17 -7.71
N GLU A 238 6.14 -19.36 -8.04
CA GLU A 238 5.25 -19.62 -9.19
C GLU A 238 6.01 -19.41 -10.49
N ILE A 239 6.05 -20.45 -11.34
CA ILE A 239 6.76 -20.46 -12.62
C ILE A 239 5.83 -20.56 -13.82
N ALA A 240 4.59 -21.02 -13.63
CA ALA A 240 3.64 -21.10 -14.72
C ALA A 240 2.19 -21.04 -14.22
N THR A 241 1.30 -20.58 -15.10
CA THR A 241 -0.15 -20.74 -14.98
C THR A 241 -0.67 -21.54 -16.17
N ILE A 242 -1.68 -22.39 -15.93
CA ILE A 242 -2.34 -23.21 -16.95
C ILE A 242 -3.82 -22.86 -16.93
N SER A 243 -4.24 -22.08 -17.92
CA SER A 243 -5.65 -21.67 -18.04
C SER A 243 -6.48 -22.80 -18.65
N LEU A 244 -7.42 -23.34 -17.88
CA LEU A 244 -8.27 -24.47 -18.27
C LEU A 244 -9.60 -24.05 -18.90
N GLY A 245 -9.93 -22.76 -18.89
CA GLY A 245 -11.22 -22.25 -19.29
C GLY A 245 -12.32 -22.61 -18.29
N THR A 246 -13.50 -22.99 -18.77
CA THR A 246 -14.68 -23.24 -17.93
C THR A 246 -14.74 -24.63 -17.30
N LYS A 247 -13.79 -25.48 -17.59
CA LYS A 247 -13.71 -26.88 -17.11
C LYS A 247 -12.37 -27.18 -16.49
N THR A 248 -12.34 -28.13 -15.55
CA THR A 248 -11.10 -28.57 -14.89
C THR A 248 -10.40 -29.72 -15.62
N SER A 249 -10.91 -30.14 -16.77
CA SER A 249 -10.36 -31.23 -17.59
C SER A 249 -10.04 -30.74 -18.99
N GLY A 250 -8.97 -31.26 -19.57
CA GLY A 250 -8.49 -30.94 -20.91
C GLY A 250 -7.11 -30.28 -20.91
N ASP A 251 -6.58 -30.04 -22.09
CA ASP A 251 -5.29 -29.34 -22.25
C ASP A 251 -5.51 -27.82 -22.12
N GLY A 252 -4.96 -27.24 -21.09
CA GLY A 252 -5.02 -25.81 -20.83
C GLY A 252 -4.00 -25.03 -21.66
N LYS A 253 -4.26 -23.73 -21.81
CA LYS A 253 -3.29 -22.77 -22.37
C LYS A 253 -2.26 -22.43 -21.30
N ILE A 254 -0.99 -22.61 -21.61
CA ILE A 254 0.11 -22.42 -20.67
C ILE A 254 0.70 -21.03 -20.87
N ALA A 255 0.81 -20.29 -19.78
CA ALA A 255 1.65 -19.09 -19.67
C ALA A 255 2.82 -19.43 -18.74
N LEU A 256 4.04 -19.39 -19.25
CA LEU A 256 5.25 -19.74 -18.53
C LEU A 256 6.05 -18.46 -18.24
N GLN A 257 6.57 -18.38 -17.03
CA GLN A 257 7.48 -17.33 -16.60
C GLN A 257 8.84 -17.95 -16.30
N LEU A 258 9.88 -17.46 -16.92
CA LEU A 258 11.25 -17.89 -16.67
C LEU A 258 11.96 -16.86 -15.79
N TYR A 259 12.83 -17.37 -14.92
CA TYR A 259 13.59 -16.55 -13.99
C TYR A 259 15.07 -16.95 -14.02
N ASP A 260 15.94 -16.00 -13.72
CA ASP A 260 17.36 -16.29 -13.47
C ASP A 260 17.57 -16.83 -12.04
N LYS A 261 18.82 -17.15 -11.73
CA LYS A 261 19.22 -17.67 -10.40
C LYS A 261 19.04 -16.64 -9.28
N GLU A 262 19.03 -15.34 -9.60
CA GLU A 262 18.76 -14.24 -8.69
C GLU A 262 17.26 -14.00 -8.48
N GLY A 263 16.40 -14.71 -9.23
CA GLY A 263 14.96 -14.62 -9.13
C GLY A 263 14.31 -13.50 -9.95
N LYS A 264 15.03 -12.89 -10.89
CA LYS A 264 14.48 -11.91 -11.82
C LYS A 264 13.82 -12.61 -13.00
N GLN A 265 12.67 -12.09 -13.44
CA GLN A 265 11.97 -12.65 -14.58
C GLN A 265 12.70 -12.33 -15.88
N THR A 266 13.18 -13.38 -16.58
CA THR A 266 13.90 -13.25 -17.85
C THR A 266 13.01 -13.43 -19.07
N ALA A 267 11.88 -14.12 -18.96
CA ALA A 267 10.92 -14.23 -20.06
C ALA A 267 9.50 -14.53 -19.57
N ALA A 268 8.53 -14.09 -20.37
CA ALA A 268 7.14 -14.56 -20.34
C ALA A 268 6.81 -15.20 -21.69
N ILE A 269 6.23 -16.39 -21.67
CA ILE A 269 6.03 -17.24 -22.86
C ILE A 269 4.60 -17.76 -22.82
N GLN A 270 3.86 -17.63 -23.93
CA GLN A 270 2.52 -18.16 -24.05
C GLN A 270 2.51 -19.39 -24.95
N ASN A 271 1.81 -20.45 -24.50
CA ASN A 271 1.66 -21.72 -25.20
C ASN A 271 2.99 -22.29 -25.74
N PRO A 272 4.04 -22.45 -24.88
CA PRO A 272 5.29 -23.04 -25.29
C PRO A 272 5.09 -24.52 -25.69
N GLU A 273 5.93 -25.03 -26.58
CA GLU A 273 6.03 -26.48 -26.79
C GLU A 273 6.69 -27.11 -25.56
N ILE A 274 5.96 -28.00 -24.90
CA ILE A 274 6.46 -28.73 -23.73
C ILE A 274 6.66 -30.21 -24.11
N THR A 275 7.88 -30.69 -24.04
CA THR A 275 8.19 -32.09 -24.12
C THR A 275 8.18 -32.69 -22.72
N LYS A 276 7.22 -33.58 -22.46
CA LYS A 276 7.05 -34.24 -21.16
C LYS A 276 8.14 -35.32 -21.01
N GLY A 277 8.92 -35.22 -19.92
CA GLY A 277 9.89 -36.23 -19.50
C GLY A 277 9.37 -37.10 -18.36
N THR A 278 10.18 -38.03 -17.89
CA THR A 278 9.83 -38.88 -16.73
C THR A 278 9.99 -38.15 -15.40
N SER A 279 10.90 -37.21 -15.31
CA SER A 279 11.16 -36.38 -14.11
C SER A 279 10.97 -34.89 -14.35
N ASP A 280 11.38 -34.39 -15.53
CA ASP A 280 11.36 -32.96 -15.85
C ASP A 280 10.71 -32.69 -17.20
N ALA A 281 10.00 -31.58 -17.32
CA ALA A 281 9.48 -31.08 -18.58
C ALA A 281 10.55 -30.25 -19.29
N THR A 282 10.79 -30.50 -20.58
CA THR A 282 11.64 -29.65 -21.41
C THR A 282 10.75 -28.68 -22.18
N VAL A 283 11.04 -27.40 -22.04
CA VAL A 283 10.32 -26.33 -22.74
C VAL A 283 11.07 -25.92 -23.98
N LYS A 284 10.44 -26.05 -25.16
CA LYS A 284 10.90 -25.42 -26.39
C LYS A 284 10.18 -24.11 -26.63
N VAL A 285 10.94 -23.05 -26.76
CA VAL A 285 10.42 -21.71 -27.03
C VAL A 285 10.52 -21.45 -28.51
N GLY A 286 9.40 -21.55 -29.24
CA GLY A 286 9.28 -21.01 -30.60
C GLY A 286 9.13 -19.49 -30.57
N ASN A 287 9.61 -18.78 -31.62
CA ASN A 287 9.52 -17.34 -31.70
C ASN A 287 8.09 -16.79 -31.54
N SER A 288 7.09 -17.53 -32.01
CA SER A 288 5.67 -17.17 -31.87
C SER A 288 5.09 -17.34 -30.48
N SER A 289 5.86 -17.92 -29.53
CA SER A 289 5.41 -18.14 -28.15
C SER A 289 5.91 -17.07 -27.17
N ILE A 290 6.85 -16.22 -27.57
CA ILE A 290 7.43 -15.21 -26.70
C ILE A 290 6.46 -14.03 -26.59
N LEU A 291 6.04 -13.69 -25.34
CA LEU A 291 5.31 -12.46 -25.04
C LEU A 291 6.26 -11.32 -24.68
N GLN A 292 7.30 -11.65 -23.92
CA GLN A 292 8.32 -10.71 -23.47
C GLN A 292 9.60 -11.45 -23.09
N LYS A 293 10.75 -10.86 -23.42
CA LYS A 293 12.06 -11.27 -22.94
C LYS A 293 12.77 -10.06 -22.34
N THR A 294 13.40 -10.23 -21.18
CA THR A 294 14.17 -9.18 -20.50
C THR A 294 15.57 -9.70 -20.21
N GLU A 295 16.59 -8.92 -20.57
CA GLU A 295 17.99 -9.20 -20.25
C GLU A 295 18.48 -8.21 -19.21
N TYR A 296 19.37 -8.65 -18.33
CA TYR A 296 19.92 -7.85 -17.24
C TYR A 296 21.45 -7.80 -17.31
N ASP A 297 22.04 -6.72 -16.84
CA ASP A 297 23.48 -6.65 -16.59
C ASP A 297 23.84 -7.34 -15.25
N THR A 298 25.15 -7.38 -14.97
CA THR A 298 25.68 -7.98 -13.72
C THR A 298 25.31 -7.20 -12.46
N LYS A 299 24.86 -5.95 -12.58
CA LYS A 299 24.36 -5.12 -11.49
C LYS A 299 22.84 -5.27 -11.31
N GLY A 300 22.19 -5.95 -12.27
CA GLY A 300 20.76 -6.22 -12.25
C GLY A 300 19.87 -5.16 -12.89
N ASN A 301 20.42 -4.27 -13.68
CA ASN A 301 19.65 -3.33 -14.49
C ASN A 301 19.14 -4.02 -15.76
N GLU A 302 17.92 -3.69 -16.22
CA GLU A 302 17.37 -4.18 -17.49
C GLU A 302 18.17 -3.59 -18.66
N THR A 303 18.86 -4.44 -19.45
CA THR A 303 19.64 -3.98 -20.61
C THR A 303 18.87 -4.05 -21.90
N THR A 304 17.99 -5.04 -22.03
CA THR A 304 17.19 -5.24 -23.25
C THR A 304 15.82 -5.80 -22.88
N LYS A 305 14.79 -5.24 -23.47
CA LYS A 305 13.42 -5.74 -23.41
C LYS A 305 12.93 -6.01 -24.81
N THR A 306 12.50 -7.23 -25.08
CA THR A 306 11.95 -7.67 -26.37
C THR A 306 10.49 -8.05 -26.20
N ASP A 307 9.59 -7.53 -27.02
CA ASP A 307 8.19 -7.91 -27.02
C ASP A 307 7.90 -9.13 -27.91
N GLY A 308 6.63 -9.57 -27.96
CA GLY A 308 6.18 -10.71 -28.74
C GLY A 308 6.31 -10.55 -30.26
N ASN A 309 6.47 -9.33 -30.78
CA ASN A 309 6.69 -9.05 -32.19
C ASN A 309 8.17 -9.04 -32.55
N GLY A 310 9.06 -9.09 -31.56
CA GLY A 310 10.51 -8.98 -31.73
C GLY A 310 11.03 -7.57 -31.64
N ASP A 311 10.16 -6.57 -31.33
CA ASP A 311 10.59 -5.20 -31.14
C ASP A 311 11.40 -5.08 -29.86
N GLN A 312 12.53 -4.37 -29.95
CA GLN A 312 13.46 -4.24 -28.84
C GLN A 312 13.59 -2.81 -28.35
N ILE A 313 13.67 -2.70 -27.01
CA ILE A 313 14.12 -1.49 -26.33
C ILE A 313 15.39 -1.86 -25.57
N SER A 314 16.47 -1.10 -25.79
CA SER A 314 17.73 -1.30 -25.06
C SER A 314 18.04 -0.09 -24.20
N TYR A 315 18.66 -0.35 -23.05
CA TYR A 315 19.03 0.64 -22.06
C TYR A 315 20.54 0.59 -21.79
N ALA A 316 21.15 1.76 -21.66
CA ALA A 316 22.50 1.91 -21.11
C ALA A 316 22.46 2.71 -19.80
N TYR A 317 23.39 2.41 -18.90
CA TYR A 317 23.42 2.98 -17.56
C TYR A 317 24.80 3.56 -17.26
N ASP A 318 24.82 4.54 -16.35
CA ASP A 318 26.06 5.05 -15.74
C ASP A 318 26.48 4.20 -14.53
N ASP A 319 27.59 4.59 -13.91
CA ASP A 319 28.12 3.88 -12.73
C ASP A 319 27.22 3.97 -11.50
N GLN A 320 26.26 4.92 -11.50
CA GLN A 320 25.25 5.11 -10.44
C GLN A 320 23.92 4.39 -10.75
N ASN A 321 23.90 3.50 -11.78
CA ASN A 321 22.72 2.77 -12.26
C ASN A 321 21.58 3.68 -12.78
N ARG A 322 21.89 4.86 -13.29
CA ARG A 322 20.93 5.76 -13.93
C ARG A 322 20.97 5.56 -15.44
N VAL A 323 19.80 5.55 -16.10
CA VAL A 323 19.69 5.37 -17.54
C VAL A 323 20.37 6.52 -18.29
N THR A 324 21.31 6.22 -19.17
CA THR A 324 22.01 7.22 -20.00
C THR A 324 21.60 7.19 -21.48
N GLU A 325 21.13 6.05 -21.97
CA GLU A 325 20.63 5.92 -23.34
C GLU A 325 19.48 4.91 -23.39
N ILE A 326 18.45 5.23 -24.17
CA ILE A 326 17.35 4.33 -24.53
C ILE A 326 17.36 4.22 -26.05
N THR A 327 17.42 2.99 -26.57
CA THR A 327 17.33 2.72 -28.01
C THR A 327 16.07 1.94 -28.32
N GLN A 328 15.22 2.44 -29.22
CA GLN A 328 14.01 1.78 -29.70
C GLN A 328 13.85 1.98 -31.19
N GLY A 329 13.66 0.89 -31.96
CA GLY A 329 13.49 0.98 -33.41
C GLY A 329 14.65 1.68 -34.12
N GLY A 330 15.89 1.58 -33.60
CA GLY A 330 17.07 2.26 -34.13
C GLY A 330 17.19 3.75 -33.74
N GLN A 331 16.19 4.31 -33.08
CA GLN A 331 16.21 5.68 -32.58
C GLN A 331 16.79 5.72 -31.16
N LYS A 332 17.62 6.73 -30.88
CA LYS A 332 18.31 6.87 -29.60
C LYS A 332 17.83 8.10 -28.86
N THR A 333 17.40 7.90 -27.62
CA THR A 333 17.15 8.96 -26.65
C THR A 333 18.30 8.95 -25.64
N LYS A 334 18.94 10.07 -25.45
CA LYS A 334 20.04 10.22 -24.47
C LYS A 334 19.56 10.94 -23.24
N VAL A 335 20.02 10.45 -22.09
CA VAL A 335 19.74 11.07 -20.79
C VAL A 335 21.06 11.43 -20.13
N SER A 336 21.18 12.67 -19.67
CA SER A 336 22.34 13.13 -18.91
C SER A 336 21.90 13.80 -17.62
N TYR A 337 22.79 13.72 -16.62
CA TYR A 337 22.53 14.21 -15.27
C TYR A 337 23.64 15.17 -14.87
N GLN A 338 23.27 16.35 -14.44
CA GLN A 338 24.20 17.37 -13.97
C GLN A 338 23.82 17.76 -12.53
N VAL A 339 24.78 17.62 -11.62
CA VAL A 339 24.62 18.12 -10.25
C VAL A 339 25.00 19.60 -10.26
N ASN A 340 24.10 20.46 -9.82
CA ASN A 340 24.26 21.90 -9.75
C ASN A 340 24.99 22.30 -8.45
N SER A 341 25.47 23.52 -8.40
CA SER A 341 26.20 24.07 -7.25
C SER A 341 25.35 24.20 -5.98
N ASP A 342 24.02 24.20 -6.12
CA ASP A 342 23.03 24.24 -5.04
C ASP A 342 22.62 22.83 -4.54
N GLY A 343 23.23 21.75 -5.09
CA GLY A 343 22.93 20.37 -4.76
C GLY A 343 21.74 19.79 -5.52
N SER A 344 21.02 20.57 -6.30
CA SER A 344 19.96 20.07 -7.20
C SER A 344 20.56 19.29 -8.38
N THR A 345 19.75 18.40 -8.99
CA THR A 345 20.18 17.65 -10.18
C THR A 345 19.32 18.05 -11.38
N THR A 346 19.96 18.50 -12.44
CA THR A 346 19.32 18.74 -13.73
C THR A 346 19.42 17.49 -14.60
N THR A 347 18.28 16.92 -14.97
CA THR A 347 18.16 15.81 -15.92
C THR A 347 17.83 16.38 -17.29
N SER A 348 18.64 16.05 -18.30
CA SER A 348 18.41 16.45 -19.68
C SER A 348 18.14 15.24 -20.54
N VAL A 349 17.00 15.22 -21.24
CA VAL A 349 16.60 14.18 -22.17
C VAL A 349 16.67 14.73 -23.58
N THR A 350 17.48 14.10 -24.44
CA THR A 350 17.65 14.47 -25.85
C THR A 350 17.06 13.39 -26.73
N ASP A 351 16.05 13.68 -27.52
CA ASP A 351 15.44 12.75 -28.46
C ASP A 351 16.33 12.46 -29.69
N ALA A 352 15.90 11.51 -30.55
CA ALA A 352 16.64 11.14 -31.74
C ALA A 352 16.78 12.29 -32.78
N ASN A 353 15.95 13.32 -32.70
CA ASN A 353 15.95 14.48 -33.57
C ASN A 353 16.80 15.63 -32.98
N GLY A 354 17.36 15.48 -31.77
CA GLY A 354 18.15 16.45 -31.08
C GLY A 354 17.37 17.46 -30.24
N HIS A 355 16.05 17.29 -30.05
CA HIS A 355 15.30 18.14 -29.14
C HIS A 355 15.63 17.77 -27.68
N VAL A 356 15.88 18.81 -26.89
CA VAL A 356 16.27 18.66 -25.49
C VAL A 356 15.15 19.13 -24.58
N LYS A 357 14.75 18.26 -23.63
CA LYS A 357 13.90 18.62 -22.50
C LYS A 357 14.73 18.53 -21.21
N GLN A 358 14.59 19.51 -20.34
CA GLN A 358 15.30 19.54 -19.06
C GLN A 358 14.33 19.68 -17.90
N GLU A 359 14.69 19.02 -16.80
CA GLU A 359 13.97 19.08 -15.54
C GLU A 359 14.99 19.13 -14.40
N THR A 360 14.79 20.01 -13.44
CA THR A 360 15.67 20.15 -12.27
C THR A 360 14.89 19.77 -11.02
N ALA A 361 15.44 18.84 -10.24
CA ALA A 361 14.92 18.38 -8.96
C ALA A 361 15.92 18.67 -7.83
N SER A 362 15.42 19.19 -6.74
CA SER A 362 16.15 19.48 -5.49
C SER A 362 16.06 18.31 -4.51
#